data_3cbe216206e5a247070b208b3da42624
#
_entry.id   3cbe216206e5a247070b208b3da42624
#
_cell.length_a   1.000
_cell.length_b   1.000
_cell.length_c   1.000
_cell.angle_alpha   90.00
_cell.angle_beta   90.00
_cell.angle_gamma   90.00
#
_symmetry.space_group_name_H-M   'P 1'
#
loop_
_entity.id
_entity.type
_entity.pdbx_description
1 polymer ?
#
loop_
_entity_poly.entity_id
_entity_poly.type
_entity_poly.pdbx_seq_one_letter_code
_entity_poly.pdbx_strand_id
1 'polypeptide(L)'
;MKTKDIAVLGLLIALAFVLSYVEYLLPLNIGIPGAKIGLANIVTLVAIYKIGYKRAFALSLIRVLLVALTFSNMAMAMYSAAGALLSFIAMLVGKSSKKFSITGVSVLGGVFHNIGQIIVAMVLMETRELVFYLPVLIAIGTISGVVIGILSGMICSRIKVAF
;
A
#
# COMPACT_ATOMS: atom_id res chain seq x y z
N MET A 1 -4.55 -0.19 25.18
CA MET A 1 -5.34 0.47 24.11
C MET A 1 -6.71 0.79 24.65
N LYS A 2 -7.19 2.03 24.45
CA LYS A 2 -8.58 2.38 24.84
C LYS A 2 -9.55 1.74 23.84
N THR A 3 -10.77 1.42 24.24
CA THR A 3 -11.80 0.82 23.38
C THR A 3 -12.01 1.61 22.08
N LYS A 4 -11.93 2.94 22.16
CA LYS A 4 -11.99 3.84 21.00
C LYS A 4 -10.87 3.57 19.98
N ASP A 5 -9.66 3.30 20.44
CA ASP A 5 -8.51 3.03 19.56
C ASP A 5 -8.70 1.74 18.77
N ILE A 6 -9.26 0.71 19.44
CA ILE A 6 -9.56 -0.59 18.81
C ILE A 6 -10.64 -0.42 17.74
N ALA A 7 -11.71 0.33 18.06
CA ALA A 7 -12.79 0.58 17.12
C ALA A 7 -12.31 1.34 15.87
N VAL A 8 -11.49 2.38 16.04
CA VAL A 8 -10.92 3.14 14.91
C VAL A 8 -9.98 2.26 14.08
N LEU A 9 -9.14 1.45 14.71
CA LEU A 9 -8.25 0.54 14.00
C LEU A 9 -9.07 -0.50 13.19
N GLY A 10 -10.11 -1.09 13.79
CA GLY A 10 -11.01 -2.01 13.10
C GLY A 10 -11.70 -1.38 11.90
N LEU A 11 -12.21 -0.15 12.06
CA LEU A 11 -12.83 0.60 10.94
C LEU A 11 -11.84 0.86 9.80
N LEU A 12 -10.60 1.24 10.12
CA LEU A 12 -9.57 1.48 9.11
C LEU A 12 -9.15 0.18 8.41
N ILE A 13 -9.08 -0.95 9.13
CA ILE A 13 -8.83 -2.27 8.53
C ILE A 13 -9.95 -2.64 7.56
N ALA A 14 -11.21 -2.49 7.98
CA ALA A 14 -12.37 -2.75 7.13
C ALA A 14 -12.37 -1.87 5.88
N LEU A 15 -12.07 -0.57 6.00
CA LEU A 15 -11.97 0.34 4.87
C LEU A 15 -10.83 -0.07 3.92
N ALA A 16 -9.67 -0.42 4.45
CA ALA A 16 -8.54 -0.87 3.64
C ALA A 16 -8.85 -2.17 2.90
N PHE A 17 -9.59 -3.08 3.53
CA PHE A 17 -10.06 -4.32 2.93
C PHE A 17 -11.05 -4.06 1.79
N VAL A 18 -12.06 -3.20 2.02
CA VAL A 18 -13.05 -2.80 0.98
C VAL A 18 -12.35 -2.14 -0.21
N LEU A 19 -11.39 -1.23 0.03
CA LEU A 19 -10.64 -0.61 -1.06
C LEU A 19 -9.78 -1.62 -1.83
N SER A 20 -9.23 -2.64 -1.15
CA SER A 20 -8.52 -3.74 -1.82
C SER A 20 -9.47 -4.59 -2.67
N TYR A 21 -10.71 -4.80 -2.21
CA TYR A 21 -11.73 -5.51 -2.97
C TYR A 21 -12.20 -4.72 -4.20
N VAL A 22 -12.44 -3.42 -4.04
CA VAL A 22 -12.75 -2.53 -5.18
C VAL A 22 -11.63 -2.57 -6.22
N GLU A 23 -10.38 -2.50 -5.77
CA GLU A 23 -9.22 -2.61 -6.66
C GLU A 23 -9.15 -3.96 -7.38
N TYR A 24 -9.51 -5.06 -6.71
CA TYR A 24 -9.58 -6.39 -7.30
C TYR A 24 -10.66 -6.48 -8.39
N LEU A 25 -11.79 -5.79 -8.22
CA LEU A 25 -12.88 -5.74 -9.21
C LEU A 25 -12.56 -4.88 -10.43
N LEU A 26 -11.61 -3.94 -10.34
CA LEU A 26 -11.21 -3.12 -11.47
C LEU A 26 -10.36 -3.95 -12.44
N PRO A 27 -10.78 -4.12 -13.71
CA PRO A 27 -10.03 -4.90 -14.70
C PRO A 27 -8.83 -4.11 -15.23
N LEU A 28 -7.90 -3.75 -14.35
CA LEU A 28 -6.65 -3.05 -14.73
C LEU A 28 -5.66 -4.08 -15.29
N ASN A 29 -6.05 -4.73 -16.40
CA ASN A 29 -5.18 -5.62 -17.16
C ASN A 29 -4.13 -4.80 -17.93
N ILE A 30 -3.15 -4.28 -17.20
CA ILE A 30 -1.98 -3.61 -17.80
C ILE A 30 -0.99 -4.66 -18.36
N GLY A 31 -1.41 -5.93 -18.43
CA GLY A 31 -0.58 -7.04 -18.92
C GLY A 31 0.58 -7.42 -17.99
N ILE A 32 0.67 -6.80 -16.82
CA ILE A 32 1.75 -7.03 -15.85
C ILE A 32 1.15 -7.71 -14.61
N PRO A 33 1.60 -8.94 -14.26
CA PRO A 33 1.14 -9.62 -13.07
C PRO A 33 1.37 -8.78 -11.82
N GLY A 34 0.29 -8.53 -11.06
CA GLY A 34 0.38 -7.83 -9.78
C GLY A 34 0.36 -6.30 -9.84
N ALA A 35 0.34 -5.66 -11.02
CA ALA A 35 0.22 -4.21 -11.11
C ALA A 35 -1.12 -3.75 -10.48
N LYS A 36 -1.04 -2.96 -9.42
CA LYS A 36 -2.19 -2.42 -8.68
C LYS A 36 -2.02 -0.92 -8.49
N ILE A 37 -3.13 -0.18 -8.48
CA ILE A 37 -3.13 1.27 -8.19
C ILE A 37 -2.72 1.53 -6.74
N GLY A 38 -3.05 0.60 -5.84
CA GLY A 38 -2.74 0.70 -4.42
C GLY A 38 -3.74 1.56 -3.64
N LEU A 39 -5.04 1.52 -3.99
CA LEU A 39 -6.08 2.28 -3.29
C LEU A 39 -6.05 2.07 -1.77
N ALA A 40 -5.79 0.85 -1.33
CA ALA A 40 -5.66 0.55 0.10
C ALA A 40 -4.47 1.24 0.78
N ASN A 41 -3.46 1.69 0.03
CA ASN A 41 -2.33 2.44 0.57
C ASN A 41 -2.75 3.83 1.07
N ILE A 42 -3.88 4.39 0.61
CA ILE A 42 -4.48 5.61 1.18
C ILE A 42 -4.66 5.43 2.69
N VAL A 43 -5.30 4.32 3.08
CA VAL A 43 -5.58 4.05 4.50
C VAL A 43 -4.30 3.82 5.29
N THR A 44 -3.35 3.07 4.72
CA THR A 44 -2.05 2.82 5.34
C THR A 44 -1.28 4.13 5.57
N LEU A 45 -1.25 5.02 4.57
CA LEU A 45 -0.58 6.31 4.66
C LEU A 45 -1.24 7.20 5.71
N VAL A 46 -2.57 7.34 5.69
CA VAL A 46 -3.33 8.07 6.71
C VAL A 46 -3.06 7.50 8.11
N ALA A 47 -3.02 6.18 8.24
CA ALA A 47 -2.72 5.51 9.51
C ALA A 47 -1.30 5.85 10.00
N ILE A 48 -0.29 5.84 9.12
CA ILE A 48 1.10 6.22 9.48
C ILE A 48 1.14 7.65 10.04
N TYR A 49 0.36 8.57 9.49
CA TYR A 49 0.36 9.98 9.93
C TYR A 49 -0.53 10.24 11.14
N LYS A 50 -1.64 9.49 11.33
CA LYS A 50 -2.66 9.80 12.34
C LYS A 50 -2.65 8.88 13.56
N ILE A 51 -2.37 7.58 13.38
CA ILE A 51 -2.43 6.60 14.48
C ILE A 51 -1.08 5.98 14.84
N GLY A 52 -0.03 6.37 14.12
CA GLY A 52 1.34 5.95 14.37
C GLY A 52 1.75 4.67 13.66
N TYR A 53 3.06 4.50 13.50
CA TYR A 53 3.65 3.46 12.64
C TYR A 53 3.35 2.02 13.09
N LYS A 54 3.32 1.74 14.40
CA LYS A 54 3.06 0.38 14.91
C LYS A 54 1.66 -0.11 14.56
N ARG A 55 0.65 0.75 14.75
CA ARG A 55 -0.75 0.44 14.44
C ARG A 55 -0.97 0.40 12.91
N ALA A 56 -0.32 1.28 12.16
CA ALA A 56 -0.36 1.28 10.70
C ALA A 56 0.27 0.02 10.11
N PHE A 57 1.34 -0.50 10.71
CA PHE A 57 1.95 -1.77 10.31
C PHE A 57 1.00 -2.94 10.55
N ALA A 58 0.43 -3.03 11.76
CA ALA A 58 -0.57 -4.05 12.08
C ALA A 58 -1.77 -4.02 11.12
N LEU A 59 -2.28 -2.81 10.81
CA LEU A 59 -3.35 -2.60 9.83
C LEU A 59 -2.95 -3.15 8.46
N SER A 60 -1.76 -2.80 7.97
CA SER A 60 -1.28 -3.25 6.65
C SER A 60 -1.14 -4.77 6.59
N LEU A 61 -0.61 -5.39 7.66
CA LEU A 61 -0.45 -6.83 7.75
C LEU A 61 -1.79 -7.56 7.77
N ILE A 62 -2.71 -7.12 8.64
CA ILE A 62 -4.06 -7.72 8.75
C ILE A 62 -4.81 -7.60 7.42
N ARG A 63 -4.73 -6.43 6.75
CA ARG A 63 -5.33 -6.25 5.42
C ARG A 63 -4.79 -7.26 4.41
N VAL A 64 -3.45 -7.44 4.34
CA VAL A 64 -2.84 -8.40 3.39
C VAL A 64 -3.33 -9.81 3.68
N LEU A 65 -3.40 -10.21 4.95
CA LEU A 65 -3.92 -11.52 5.35
C LEU A 65 -5.39 -11.70 4.97
N LEU A 66 -6.23 -10.72 5.24
CA LEU A 66 -7.66 -10.78 4.89
C LEU A 66 -7.85 -10.90 3.38
N VAL A 67 -7.11 -10.13 2.58
CA VAL A 67 -7.16 -10.21 1.11
C VAL A 67 -6.70 -11.58 0.62
N ALA A 68 -5.62 -12.12 1.20
CA ALA A 68 -5.09 -13.43 0.85
C ALA A 68 -6.10 -14.56 1.10
N LEU A 69 -6.84 -14.47 2.21
CA LEU A 69 -7.80 -15.50 2.62
C LEU A 69 -9.15 -15.42 1.90
N THR A 70 -9.50 -14.27 1.31
CA THR A 70 -10.85 -14.05 0.77
C THR A 70 -10.93 -14.12 -0.75
N PHE A 71 -10.13 -13.39 -1.48
CA PHE A 71 -10.27 -13.26 -2.94
C PHE A 71 -8.93 -13.29 -3.71
N SER A 72 -7.84 -13.65 -3.04
CA SER A 72 -6.51 -13.76 -3.65
C SER A 72 -6.07 -15.22 -3.75
N ASN A 73 -5.13 -15.50 -4.64
CA ASN A 73 -4.39 -16.76 -4.62
C ASN A 73 -3.05 -16.61 -3.91
N MET A 74 -2.37 -17.73 -3.63
CA MET A 74 -1.11 -17.74 -2.90
C MET A 74 -0.04 -16.86 -3.56
N ALA A 75 0.11 -16.91 -4.88
CA ALA A 75 1.09 -16.10 -5.59
C ALA A 75 0.78 -14.60 -5.46
N MET A 76 -0.48 -14.20 -5.67
CA MET A 76 -0.92 -12.81 -5.49
C MET A 76 -0.77 -12.34 -4.04
N ALA A 77 -0.98 -13.23 -3.07
CA ALA A 77 -0.75 -12.92 -1.66
C ALA A 77 0.73 -12.62 -1.39
N MET A 78 1.65 -13.41 -1.94
CA MET A 78 3.09 -13.21 -1.80
C MET A 78 3.53 -11.89 -2.46
N TYR A 79 3.04 -11.58 -3.68
CA TYR A 79 3.31 -10.29 -4.33
C TYR A 79 2.82 -9.13 -3.47
N SER A 80 1.59 -9.22 -2.97
CA SER A 80 0.98 -8.18 -2.14
C SER A 80 1.71 -7.99 -0.81
N ALA A 81 2.16 -9.07 -0.18
CA ALA A 81 2.90 -9.03 1.08
C ALA A 81 4.26 -8.33 0.91
N ALA A 82 5.04 -8.73 -0.10
CA ALA A 82 6.34 -8.12 -0.39
C ALA A 82 6.19 -6.64 -0.77
N GLY A 83 5.23 -6.33 -1.66
CA GLY A 83 4.92 -4.96 -2.03
C GLY A 83 4.51 -4.11 -0.83
N ALA A 84 3.62 -4.62 0.03
CA ALA A 84 3.18 -3.91 1.23
C ALA A 84 4.33 -3.66 2.22
N LEU A 85 5.20 -4.65 2.43
CA LEU A 85 6.34 -4.54 3.33
C LEU A 85 7.34 -3.48 2.85
N LEU A 86 7.79 -3.57 1.59
CA LEU A 86 8.74 -2.61 1.03
C LEU A 86 8.14 -1.20 0.97
N SER A 87 6.89 -1.07 0.55
CA SER A 87 6.15 0.19 0.55
C SER A 87 6.10 0.81 1.94
N PHE A 88 5.76 0.01 2.96
CA PHE A 88 5.67 0.48 4.34
C PHE A 88 7.02 1.00 4.85
N ILE A 89 8.11 0.25 4.62
CA ILE A 89 9.47 0.66 5.00
C ILE A 89 9.83 1.97 4.30
N ALA A 90 9.62 2.07 2.98
CA ALA A 90 9.92 3.27 2.21
C ALA A 90 9.12 4.51 2.71
N MET A 91 7.83 4.32 3.02
CA MET A 91 7.01 5.39 3.61
C MET A 91 7.51 5.82 5.00
N LEU A 92 7.96 4.89 5.84
CA LEU A 92 8.52 5.22 7.15
C LEU A 92 9.82 6.02 7.01
N VAL A 93 10.73 5.57 6.15
CA VAL A 93 12.00 6.26 5.89
C VAL A 93 11.73 7.65 5.33
N GLY A 94 10.84 7.76 4.33
CA GLY A 94 10.45 9.03 3.75
C GLY A 94 9.86 10.00 4.76
N LYS A 95 8.94 9.53 5.62
CA LYS A 95 8.35 10.34 6.69
C LYS A 95 9.39 10.76 7.73
N SER A 96 10.27 9.84 8.13
CA SER A 96 11.27 10.09 9.18
C SER A 96 12.33 11.10 8.73
N SER A 97 12.64 11.14 7.44
CA SER A 97 13.61 12.10 6.88
C SER A 97 13.14 13.56 6.98
N LYS A 98 11.84 13.79 7.16
CA LYS A 98 11.19 15.12 7.17
C LYS A 98 11.41 15.97 5.90
N LYS A 99 12.03 15.38 4.86
CA LYS A 99 12.33 16.07 3.59
C LYS A 99 11.19 15.96 2.57
N PHE A 100 10.28 15.01 2.77
CA PHE A 100 9.20 14.71 1.84
C PHE A 100 7.84 15.19 2.39
N SER A 101 7.03 15.75 1.51
CA SER A 101 5.61 15.97 1.78
C SER A 101 4.87 14.62 1.89
N ILE A 102 3.62 14.65 2.35
CA ILE A 102 2.75 13.44 2.36
C ILE A 102 2.69 12.80 0.97
N THR A 103 2.58 13.63 -0.08
CA THR A 103 2.58 13.16 -1.47
C THR A 103 3.90 12.50 -1.85
N GLY A 104 5.04 13.09 -1.48
CA GLY A 104 6.34 12.49 -1.74
C GLY A 104 6.53 11.14 -1.02
N VAL A 105 6.07 11.03 0.23
CA VAL A 105 6.06 9.77 0.98
C VAL A 105 5.17 8.73 0.29
N SER A 106 4.02 9.15 -0.25
CA SER A 106 3.12 8.28 -1.00
C SER A 106 3.77 7.75 -2.29
N VAL A 107 4.46 8.62 -3.02
CA VAL A 107 5.20 8.22 -4.26
C VAL A 107 6.27 7.18 -3.93
N LEU A 108 7.05 7.39 -2.88
CA LEU A 108 7.99 6.37 -2.41
C LEU A 108 7.26 5.05 -2.11
N GLY A 109 6.14 5.12 -1.41
CA GLY A 109 5.31 3.94 -1.12
C GLY A 109 4.85 3.21 -2.39
N GLY A 110 4.34 3.92 -3.39
CA GLY A 110 3.87 3.34 -4.65
C GLY A 110 4.99 2.70 -5.47
N VAL A 111 6.11 3.38 -5.62
CA VAL A 111 7.28 2.87 -6.35
C VAL A 111 7.83 1.61 -5.67
N PHE A 112 8.08 1.65 -4.37
CA PHE A 112 8.62 0.51 -3.64
C PHE A 112 7.63 -0.65 -3.49
N HIS A 113 6.33 -0.37 -3.54
CA HIS A 113 5.32 -1.42 -3.64
C HIS A 113 5.50 -2.24 -4.91
N ASN A 114 5.60 -1.59 -6.06
CA ASN A 114 5.80 -2.26 -7.34
C ASN A 114 7.16 -2.97 -7.43
N ILE A 115 8.21 -2.38 -6.86
CA ILE A 115 9.52 -3.04 -6.76
C ILE A 115 9.41 -4.33 -5.96
N GLY A 116 8.74 -4.32 -4.81
CA GLY A 116 8.53 -5.50 -3.99
C GLY A 116 7.77 -6.61 -4.72
N GLN A 117 6.74 -6.23 -5.47
CA GLN A 117 5.95 -7.18 -6.25
C GLN A 117 6.78 -7.83 -7.35
N ILE A 118 7.54 -7.06 -8.13
CA ILE A 118 8.31 -7.61 -9.25
C ILE A 118 9.47 -8.50 -8.78
N ILE A 119 10.08 -8.19 -7.62
CA ILE A 119 11.11 -9.05 -7.04
C ILE A 119 10.55 -10.45 -6.76
N VAL A 120 9.39 -10.53 -6.11
CA VAL A 120 8.75 -11.82 -5.82
C VAL A 120 8.25 -12.48 -7.11
N ALA A 121 7.73 -11.71 -8.07
CA ALA A 121 7.33 -12.27 -9.37
C ALA A 121 8.50 -12.92 -10.11
N MET A 122 9.67 -12.28 -10.15
CA MET A 122 10.88 -12.85 -10.76
C MET A 122 11.31 -14.16 -10.09
N VAL A 123 11.19 -14.24 -8.76
CA VAL A 123 11.55 -15.44 -8.00
C VAL A 123 10.56 -16.57 -8.26
N LEU A 124 9.25 -16.30 -8.20
CA LEU A 124 8.22 -17.33 -8.35
C LEU A 124 8.06 -17.83 -9.79
N MET A 125 8.30 -16.97 -10.76
CA MET A 125 8.19 -17.33 -12.19
C MET A 125 9.52 -17.75 -12.80
N GLU A 126 10.61 -17.72 -12.02
CA GLU A 126 11.98 -18.03 -12.46
C GLU A 126 12.40 -17.24 -13.71
N THR A 127 11.82 -16.04 -13.90
CA THR A 127 11.94 -15.24 -15.11
C THR A 127 12.56 -13.89 -14.78
N ARG A 128 13.83 -13.70 -15.14
CA ARG A 128 14.57 -12.43 -14.90
C ARG A 128 14.15 -11.32 -15.83
N GLU A 129 13.59 -11.65 -16.99
CA GLU A 129 13.11 -10.70 -18.01
C GLU A 129 12.02 -9.77 -17.48
N LEU A 130 11.34 -10.12 -16.40
CA LEU A 130 10.37 -9.26 -15.73
C LEU A 130 10.97 -7.94 -15.25
N VAL A 131 12.29 -7.84 -15.08
CA VAL A 131 12.97 -6.59 -14.75
C VAL A 131 12.74 -5.48 -15.79
N PHE A 132 12.53 -5.85 -17.06
CA PHE A 132 12.24 -4.88 -18.12
C PHE A 132 10.91 -4.16 -17.97
N TYR A 133 9.98 -4.69 -17.14
CA TYR A 133 8.73 -4.00 -16.78
C TYR A 133 8.92 -2.97 -15.67
N LEU A 134 10.08 -2.96 -15.00
CA LEU A 134 10.34 -2.08 -13.87
C LEU A 134 10.17 -0.59 -14.20
N PRO A 135 10.65 -0.04 -15.33
CA PRO A 135 10.44 1.37 -15.67
C PRO A 135 8.95 1.75 -15.76
N VAL A 136 8.14 0.89 -16.38
CA VAL A 136 6.69 1.08 -16.49
C VAL A 136 6.03 1.02 -15.11
N LEU A 137 6.42 0.07 -14.26
CA LEU A 137 5.91 -0.07 -12.91
C LEU A 137 6.29 1.11 -12.01
N ILE A 138 7.50 1.67 -12.18
CA ILE A 138 7.91 2.89 -11.48
C ILE A 138 7.05 4.08 -11.91
N ALA A 139 6.78 4.24 -13.21
CA ALA A 139 5.92 5.30 -13.72
C ALA A 139 4.49 5.17 -13.15
N ILE A 140 3.90 3.97 -13.20
CA ILE A 140 2.58 3.69 -12.62
C ILE A 140 2.58 3.97 -11.11
N GLY A 141 3.58 3.47 -10.38
CA GLY A 141 3.72 3.69 -8.94
C GLY A 141 3.88 5.17 -8.57
N THR A 142 4.54 5.95 -9.43
CA THR A 142 4.68 7.39 -9.25
C THR A 142 3.34 8.09 -9.46
N ILE A 143 2.65 7.83 -10.57
CA ILE A 143 1.35 8.45 -10.88
C ILE A 143 0.32 8.11 -9.80
N SER A 144 0.17 6.82 -9.48
CA SER A 144 -0.75 6.39 -8.43
C SER A 144 -0.35 6.95 -7.06
N GLY A 145 0.95 6.99 -6.76
CA GLY A 145 1.47 7.57 -5.53
C GLY A 145 1.17 9.06 -5.38
N VAL A 146 1.19 9.84 -6.47
CA VAL A 146 0.78 11.24 -6.46
C VAL A 146 -0.70 11.38 -6.13
N VAL A 147 -1.56 10.63 -6.82
CA VAL A 147 -3.02 10.68 -6.59
C VAL A 147 -3.36 10.25 -5.15
N ILE A 148 -2.82 9.13 -4.70
CA ILE A 148 -3.00 8.62 -3.34
C ILE A 148 -2.49 9.61 -2.31
N GLY A 149 -1.35 10.24 -2.56
CA GLY A 149 -0.74 11.22 -1.66
C GLY A 149 -1.56 12.48 -1.52
N ILE A 150 -2.12 13.01 -2.61
CA ILE A 150 -3.04 14.16 -2.58
C ILE A 150 -4.28 13.82 -1.76
N LEU A 151 -4.94 12.69 -2.05
CA LEU A 151 -6.13 12.24 -1.33
C LEU A 151 -5.84 12.02 0.16
N SER A 152 -4.74 11.36 0.48
CA SER A 152 -4.32 11.14 1.88
C SER A 152 -4.01 12.45 2.60
N GLY A 153 -3.39 13.41 1.91
CA GLY A 153 -3.13 14.75 2.45
C GLY A 153 -4.43 15.50 2.80
N MET A 154 -5.41 15.46 1.89
CA MET A 154 -6.72 16.04 2.12
C MET A 154 -7.46 15.38 3.30
N ILE A 155 -7.40 14.05 3.39
CA ILE A 155 -7.98 13.30 4.51
C ILE A 155 -7.27 13.66 5.82
N CYS A 156 -5.94 13.67 5.82
CA CYS A 156 -5.14 14.02 7.00
C CYS A 156 -5.40 15.45 7.49
N SER A 157 -5.68 16.42 6.62
CA SER A 157 -5.99 17.77 7.03
C SER A 157 -7.38 17.90 7.70
N ARG A 158 -8.32 17.04 7.33
CA ARG A 158 -9.71 17.07 7.85
C ARG A 158 -9.92 16.23 9.10
N ILE A 159 -9.17 15.14 9.25
CA ILE A 159 -9.31 14.26 10.41
C ILE A 159 -8.51 14.81 11.59
N LYS A 160 -9.22 15.28 12.64
CA LYS A 160 -8.64 15.76 13.91
C LYS A 160 -8.36 14.61 14.91
N VAL A 161 -8.26 13.37 14.46
CA VAL A 161 -7.96 12.25 15.35
C VAL A 161 -6.46 12.23 15.63
N ALA A 162 -6.08 12.59 16.84
CA ALA A 162 -4.78 12.28 17.43
C ALA A 162 -5.02 11.29 18.59
N PHE A 163 -4.22 10.23 18.64
CA PHE A 163 -4.23 9.25 19.73
C PHE A 163 -3.06 9.50 20.65
#